data_ad276f9e230db68298d1b6842f663a7b
#
_entry.id   ad276f9e230db68298d1b6842f663a7b
#
_cell.length_a   1.000
_cell.length_b   1.000
_cell.length_c   1.000
_cell.angle_alpha   90.00
_cell.angle_beta   90.00
_cell.angle_gamma   90.00
#
_symmetry.space_group_name_H-M   'P 1'
#
loop_
_entity.id
_entity.type
_entity.pdbx_description
1 polymer ?
#
loop_
_entity_poly.entity_id
_entity_poly.type
_entity_poly.pdbx_seq_one_letter_code
_entity_poly.pdbx_strand_id
1 'polypeptide(L)'
;MTTYIDNQAPVALALKNISLTVQDGDNKRTILDDISLKIRAGEVVGLVGPSGSGKSTLLTIAGCLKSADTGHVTLYSNKQDANGAGADESAERKAIDLSARGADAAKIRREHIGIVFQQPNLLPALTVKQQLIAMRRLGRVFGWPAGGRREAEKRADELLEAVGLTGLGNRRVSQLSGGQQARVNVARALMNEPEVLLVDEPTAALDQKSAGAVTRLIMDVTRKMGVATLYITHDLGQLHGADRIVEMVDGKLQSADAGLVATR
;
A
#
# COMPACT_ATOMS: atom_id res chain seq x y z
N MET A 1 2.91 24.66 5.94
CA MET A 1 4.13 24.11 6.53
C MET A 1 4.62 23.03 5.57
N THR A 2 5.59 23.32 4.73
CA THR A 2 6.17 22.37 3.76
C THR A 2 7.05 21.42 4.56
N THR A 3 6.56 20.21 4.76
CA THR A 3 7.38 19.16 5.40
C THR A 3 8.40 18.72 4.34
N TYR A 4 9.63 19.19 4.47
CA TYR A 4 10.76 18.64 3.73
C TYR A 4 10.85 17.15 4.09
N ILE A 5 10.78 16.28 3.08
CA ILE A 5 11.20 14.89 3.27
C ILE A 5 12.68 14.98 3.60
N ASP A 6 13.03 14.44 4.74
CA ASP A 6 14.42 14.14 5.04
C ASP A 6 14.91 13.16 3.97
N ASN A 7 15.75 13.66 3.04
CA ASN A 7 16.38 12.84 2.01
C ASN A 7 17.25 11.71 2.61
N GLN A 8 17.32 11.67 3.95
CA GLN A 8 17.98 10.67 4.77
C GLN A 8 17.04 9.55 5.27
N ALA A 9 15.68 9.67 5.08
CA ALA A 9 14.78 8.61 5.50
C ALA A 9 15.17 7.29 4.81
N PRO A 10 15.24 6.19 5.56
CA PRO A 10 15.72 4.92 5.00
C PRO A 10 14.76 4.36 3.97
N VAL A 11 15.30 3.65 2.97
CA VAL A 11 14.49 2.93 1.98
C VAL A 11 13.67 1.85 2.71
N ALA A 12 12.37 1.76 2.41
CA ALA A 12 11.48 0.74 2.91
C ALA A 12 11.15 -0.31 1.83
N LEU A 13 11.01 0.11 0.57
CA LEU A 13 10.77 -0.80 -0.56
C LEU A 13 11.69 -0.43 -1.72
N ALA A 14 12.35 -1.43 -2.31
CA ALA A 14 13.13 -1.29 -3.52
C ALA A 14 12.71 -2.33 -4.57
N LEU A 15 12.37 -1.86 -5.76
CA LEU A 15 12.25 -2.65 -6.98
C LEU A 15 13.51 -2.41 -7.80
N LYS A 16 14.13 -3.47 -8.32
CA LYS A 16 15.38 -3.38 -9.09
C LYS A 16 15.30 -4.24 -10.33
N ASN A 17 15.39 -3.60 -11.50
CA ASN A 17 15.43 -4.22 -12.83
C ASN A 17 14.24 -5.19 -13.07
N ILE A 18 13.03 -4.79 -12.65
CA ILE A 18 11.83 -5.60 -12.78
C ILE A 18 11.39 -5.63 -14.24
N SER A 19 11.33 -6.82 -14.83
CA SER A 19 10.74 -7.03 -16.15
C SER A 19 9.72 -8.15 -16.11
N LEU A 20 8.67 -8.01 -16.92
CA LEU A 20 7.61 -8.99 -17.07
C LEU A 20 7.11 -9.01 -18.51
N THR A 21 7.06 -10.20 -19.09
CA THR A 21 6.47 -10.49 -20.39
C THR A 21 5.30 -11.46 -20.22
N VAL A 22 4.21 -11.23 -20.91
CA VAL A 22 3.06 -12.13 -20.91
C VAL A 22 2.83 -12.68 -22.30
N GLN A 23 2.31 -13.92 -22.37
CA GLN A 23 1.85 -14.51 -23.61
C GLN A 23 0.49 -13.91 -23.97
N ASP A 24 0.33 -13.38 -25.16
CA ASP A 24 -0.92 -12.83 -25.70
C ASP A 24 -1.20 -13.54 -27.05
N GLY A 25 -1.90 -14.66 -26.98
CA GLY A 25 -2.01 -15.59 -28.11
C GLY A 25 -0.64 -16.14 -28.53
N ASP A 26 -0.31 -15.99 -29.82
CA ASP A 26 0.99 -16.41 -30.38
C ASP A 26 2.10 -15.36 -30.15
N ASN A 27 1.77 -14.17 -29.66
CA ASN A 27 2.72 -13.09 -29.46
C ASN A 27 3.15 -12.97 -27.98
N LYS A 28 4.40 -12.50 -27.78
CA LYS A 28 4.89 -12.07 -26.46
C LYS A 28 4.75 -10.57 -26.35
N ARG A 29 4.15 -10.11 -25.26
CA ARG A 29 4.01 -8.68 -24.94
C ARG A 29 4.76 -8.37 -23.67
N THR A 30 5.73 -7.47 -23.74
CA THR A 30 6.40 -6.93 -22.55
C THR A 30 5.47 -5.95 -21.86
N ILE A 31 5.18 -6.19 -20.59
CA ILE A 31 4.32 -5.36 -19.75
C ILE A 31 5.14 -4.42 -18.87
N LEU A 32 6.30 -4.90 -18.39
CA LEU A 32 7.27 -4.12 -17.63
C LEU A 32 8.64 -4.34 -18.22
N ASP A 33 9.41 -3.28 -18.38
CA ASP A 33 10.73 -3.29 -19.02
C ASP A 33 11.72 -2.49 -18.15
N ASP A 34 12.55 -3.24 -17.42
CA ASP A 34 13.66 -2.74 -16.59
C ASP A 34 13.25 -1.66 -15.56
N ILE A 35 12.18 -1.93 -14.82
CA ILE A 35 11.66 -1.00 -13.81
C ILE A 35 12.53 -1.02 -12.56
N SER A 36 13.04 0.15 -12.17
CA SER A 36 13.74 0.36 -10.90
C SER A 36 13.14 1.54 -10.14
N LEU A 37 12.68 1.28 -8.90
CA LEU A 37 12.02 2.27 -8.04
C LEU A 37 12.37 2.02 -6.59
N LYS A 38 12.67 3.08 -5.84
CA LYS A 38 12.87 3.01 -4.38
C LYS A 38 11.85 3.91 -3.71
N ILE A 39 11.28 3.45 -2.60
CA ILE A 39 10.33 4.21 -1.79
C ILE A 39 10.85 4.22 -0.36
N ARG A 40 10.94 5.41 0.24
CA ARG A 40 11.45 5.62 1.59
C ARG A 40 10.34 5.52 2.63
N ALA A 41 10.69 5.31 3.88
CA ALA A 41 9.74 5.34 4.99
C ALA A 41 9.04 6.71 5.06
N GLY A 42 7.70 6.69 5.15
CA GLY A 42 6.87 7.90 5.18
C GLY A 42 6.74 8.65 3.85
N GLU A 43 7.44 8.20 2.77
CA GLU A 43 7.34 8.79 1.44
C GLU A 43 6.06 8.34 0.73
N VAL A 44 5.38 9.27 0.08
CA VAL A 44 4.30 9.00 -0.87
C VAL A 44 4.81 9.21 -2.29
N VAL A 45 4.96 8.13 -3.02
CA VAL A 45 5.30 8.15 -4.45
C VAL A 45 4.03 7.97 -5.27
N GLY A 46 3.65 8.99 -6.02
CA GLY A 46 2.58 8.91 -7.01
C GLY A 46 3.07 8.22 -8.27
N LEU A 47 2.31 7.25 -8.78
CA LEU A 47 2.58 6.60 -10.06
C LEU A 47 1.43 6.87 -11.02
N VAL A 48 1.71 7.61 -12.09
CA VAL A 48 0.75 8.00 -13.12
C VAL A 48 1.09 7.38 -14.46
N GLY A 49 0.20 7.52 -15.42
CA GLY A 49 0.39 7.07 -16.80
C GLY A 49 -0.89 6.55 -17.43
N PRO A 50 -0.91 6.31 -18.75
CA PRO A 50 -2.09 5.86 -19.47
C PRO A 50 -2.57 4.48 -19.00
N SER A 51 -3.84 4.16 -19.30
CA SER A 51 -4.37 2.82 -19.04
C SER A 51 -3.56 1.78 -19.84
N GLY A 52 -3.28 0.65 -19.22
CA GLY A 52 -2.50 -0.44 -19.84
C GLY A 52 -0.98 -0.23 -19.82
N SER A 53 -0.44 0.85 -19.21
CA SER A 53 1.01 1.09 -19.15
C SER A 53 1.76 0.17 -18.18
N GLY A 54 1.07 -0.68 -17.38
CA GLY A 54 1.71 -1.64 -16.47
C GLY A 54 1.66 -1.28 -14.99
N LYS A 55 1.04 -0.15 -14.58
CA LYS A 55 1.00 0.33 -13.18
C LYS A 55 0.46 -0.70 -12.18
N SER A 56 -0.74 -1.23 -12.42
CA SER A 56 -1.35 -2.24 -11.52
C SER A 56 -0.56 -3.55 -11.55
N THR A 57 0.10 -3.88 -12.66
CA THR A 57 1.02 -5.03 -12.73
C THR A 57 2.24 -4.80 -11.84
N LEU A 58 2.84 -3.62 -11.89
CA LEU A 58 3.96 -3.27 -11.00
C LEU A 58 3.55 -3.35 -9.54
N LEU A 59 2.35 -2.83 -9.20
CA LEU A 59 1.81 -2.91 -7.84
C LEU A 59 1.63 -4.36 -7.38
N THR A 60 1.10 -5.24 -8.24
CA THR A 60 0.92 -6.66 -7.88
C THR A 60 2.23 -7.37 -7.64
N ILE A 61 3.30 -7.01 -8.37
CA ILE A 61 4.65 -7.52 -8.14
C ILE A 61 5.21 -6.97 -6.82
N ALA A 62 5.12 -5.65 -6.61
CA ALA A 62 5.54 -5.01 -5.36
C ALA A 62 4.83 -5.59 -4.13
N GLY A 63 3.57 -6.03 -4.29
CA GLY A 63 2.73 -6.66 -3.27
C GLY A 63 2.89 -8.17 -3.12
N CYS A 64 3.85 -8.81 -3.77
CA CYS A 64 4.02 -10.29 -3.76
C CYS A 64 2.77 -11.05 -4.21
N LEU A 65 1.94 -10.47 -5.08
CA LEU A 65 0.76 -11.12 -5.66
C LEU A 65 1.10 -11.79 -7.00
N LYS A 66 2.14 -11.31 -7.67
CA LYS A 66 2.65 -11.81 -8.94
C LYS A 66 4.17 -11.78 -8.92
N SER A 67 4.81 -12.77 -9.55
CA SER A 67 6.27 -12.77 -9.75
C SER A 67 6.61 -12.02 -11.04
N ALA A 68 7.74 -11.32 -11.06
CA ALA A 68 8.38 -10.83 -12.26
C ALA A 68 9.15 -11.96 -12.96
N ASP A 69 9.51 -11.75 -14.24
CA ASP A 69 10.41 -12.68 -14.96
C ASP A 69 11.85 -12.45 -14.54
N THR A 70 12.24 -11.18 -14.35
CA THR A 70 13.57 -10.77 -13.89
C THR A 70 13.48 -9.66 -12.86
N GLY A 71 14.59 -9.43 -12.16
CA GLY A 71 14.72 -8.39 -11.16
C GLY A 71 14.34 -8.86 -9.76
N HIS A 72 14.47 -7.95 -8.79
CA HIS A 72 14.25 -8.21 -7.38
C HIS A 72 13.38 -7.14 -6.74
N VAL A 73 12.51 -7.58 -5.82
CA VAL A 73 11.76 -6.69 -4.93
C VAL A 73 12.28 -6.92 -3.52
N THR A 74 12.81 -5.89 -2.89
CA THR A 74 13.36 -5.96 -1.54
C THR A 74 12.58 -5.04 -0.61
N LEU A 75 12.07 -5.61 0.48
CA LEU A 75 11.50 -4.90 1.61
C LEU A 75 12.58 -4.72 2.69
N TYR A 76 12.71 -3.52 3.22
CA TYR A 76 13.61 -3.22 4.35
C TYR A 76 12.78 -3.01 5.61
N SER A 77 12.72 -4.03 6.45
CA SER A 77 11.85 -4.07 7.64
C SER A 77 12.59 -3.71 8.92
N ASN A 78 11.92 -2.93 9.77
CA ASN A 78 12.32 -2.72 11.16
C ASN A 78 11.63 -3.72 12.11
N LYS A 79 10.67 -4.53 11.61
CA LYS A 79 9.99 -5.52 12.44
C LYS A 79 10.94 -6.66 12.75
N GLN A 80 11.13 -6.92 14.02
CA GLN A 80 11.88 -8.09 14.47
C GLN A 80 11.07 -9.36 14.22
N ASP A 81 11.75 -10.42 13.83
CA ASP A 81 11.14 -11.75 13.80
C ASP A 81 10.64 -12.11 15.20
N ALA A 82 9.51 -12.82 15.30
CA ALA A 82 8.84 -13.18 16.54
C ALA A 82 9.71 -13.97 17.58
N ASN A 83 10.99 -14.18 17.29
CA ASN A 83 11.96 -14.89 18.13
C ASN A 83 12.86 -13.95 18.96
N GLY A 84 12.47 -12.68 19.12
CA GLY A 84 12.90 -11.77 20.18
C GLY A 84 14.40 -11.79 20.53
N ALA A 85 15.21 -11.02 19.83
CA ALA A 85 16.51 -10.60 20.35
C ALA A 85 16.61 -9.08 20.21
N GLY A 86 16.66 -8.40 21.37
CA GLY A 86 17.19 -7.07 21.64
C GLY A 86 16.75 -5.91 20.74
N ALA A 87 15.98 -4.98 21.29
CA ALA A 87 15.80 -3.67 20.71
C ALA A 87 17.11 -2.88 20.78
N ASP A 88 17.86 -2.85 19.71
CA ASP A 88 18.92 -1.88 19.49
C ASP A 88 18.40 -0.85 18.48
N GLU A 89 18.25 0.41 18.89
CA GLU A 89 17.76 1.50 18.03
C GLU A 89 18.71 1.81 16.86
N SER A 90 19.91 1.22 16.85
CA SER A 90 20.91 1.32 15.79
C SER A 90 20.88 0.16 14.77
N ALA A 91 19.97 -0.81 14.93
CA ALA A 91 19.93 -2.00 14.09
C ALA A 91 19.60 -1.66 12.62
N GLU A 92 20.48 -2.05 11.71
CA GLU A 92 20.21 -1.99 10.26
C GLU A 92 18.90 -2.71 9.90
N ARG A 93 18.08 -2.10 9.06
CA ARG A 93 16.84 -2.71 8.57
C ARG A 93 17.14 -4.04 7.92
N LYS A 94 16.37 -5.07 8.29
CA LYS A 94 16.48 -6.39 7.66
C LYS A 94 15.97 -6.33 6.23
N ALA A 95 16.81 -6.71 5.26
CA ALA A 95 16.40 -6.87 3.88
C ALA A 95 15.68 -8.22 3.69
N ILE A 96 14.45 -8.17 3.18
CA ILE A 96 13.62 -9.33 2.87
C ILE A 96 13.41 -9.35 1.36
N ASP A 97 13.89 -10.38 0.68
CA ASP A 97 13.65 -10.56 -0.76
C ASP A 97 12.22 -11.08 -0.98
N LEU A 98 11.41 -10.26 -1.61
CA LEU A 98 10.01 -10.55 -1.94
C LEU A 98 9.88 -11.32 -3.27
N SER A 99 10.97 -11.48 -4.03
CA SER A 99 10.98 -12.22 -5.28
C SER A 99 10.98 -13.73 -5.03
N ALA A 100 11.30 -14.16 -3.81
CA ALA A 100 11.26 -15.56 -3.40
C ALA A 100 9.85 -16.13 -3.53
N ARG A 101 9.73 -17.32 -4.12
CA ARG A 101 8.44 -18.01 -4.32
C ARG A 101 8.16 -18.90 -3.11
N GLY A 102 6.88 -18.98 -2.70
CA GLY A 102 6.45 -19.97 -1.74
C GLY A 102 5.49 -19.44 -0.65
N ALA A 103 5.27 -20.26 0.36
CA ALA A 103 4.36 -19.98 1.48
C ALA A 103 4.72 -18.70 2.27
N ASP A 104 5.97 -18.30 2.23
CA ASP A 104 6.47 -17.10 2.91
C ASP A 104 5.97 -15.79 2.29
N ALA A 105 5.71 -15.74 0.98
CA ALA A 105 5.20 -14.53 0.31
C ALA A 105 3.87 -14.06 0.90
N ALA A 106 2.94 -14.97 1.20
CA ALA A 106 1.66 -14.65 1.80
C ALA A 106 1.81 -14.16 3.25
N LYS A 107 2.76 -14.72 4.00
CA LYS A 107 3.09 -14.29 5.36
C LYS A 107 3.70 -12.88 5.34
N ILE A 108 4.72 -12.66 4.51
CA ILE A 108 5.39 -11.37 4.37
C ILE A 108 4.39 -10.28 3.96
N ARG A 109 3.56 -10.53 2.93
CA ARG A 109 2.52 -9.60 2.52
C ARG A 109 1.59 -9.24 3.68
N ARG A 110 1.10 -10.23 4.41
CA ARG A 110 0.18 -10.00 5.53
C ARG A 110 0.81 -9.18 6.65
N GLU A 111 2.09 -9.35 6.92
CA GLU A 111 2.78 -8.74 8.06
C GLU A 111 3.37 -7.36 7.74
N HIS A 112 3.74 -7.11 6.48
CA HIS A 112 4.52 -5.94 6.10
C HIS A 112 3.87 -5.05 5.04
N ILE A 113 2.88 -5.55 4.28
CA ILE A 113 2.32 -4.83 3.14
C ILE A 113 0.82 -4.64 3.32
N GLY A 114 0.36 -3.40 3.30
CA GLY A 114 -1.04 -3.04 3.16
C GLY A 114 -1.39 -2.83 1.69
N ILE A 115 -2.57 -3.28 1.26
CA ILE A 115 -3.03 -3.04 -0.11
C ILE A 115 -4.43 -2.42 -0.06
N VAL A 116 -4.57 -1.27 -0.71
CA VAL A 116 -5.85 -0.60 -0.95
C VAL A 116 -6.19 -0.79 -2.43
N PHE A 117 -7.16 -1.63 -2.70
CA PHE A 117 -7.62 -1.92 -4.06
C PHE A 117 -8.62 -0.88 -4.55
N GLN A 118 -8.72 -0.71 -5.86
CA GLN A 118 -9.70 0.13 -6.53
C GLN A 118 -11.13 -0.17 -6.08
N GLN A 119 -11.50 -1.45 -6.04
CA GLN A 119 -12.73 -1.89 -5.42
C GLN A 119 -12.45 -2.29 -3.96
N PRO A 120 -13.18 -1.76 -2.98
CA PRO A 120 -12.94 -2.06 -1.57
C PRO A 120 -13.04 -3.55 -1.21
N ASN A 121 -13.77 -4.35 -1.98
CA ASN A 121 -13.95 -5.79 -1.75
C ASN A 121 -14.26 -6.13 -0.28
N LEU A 122 -15.17 -5.34 0.32
CA LEU A 122 -15.61 -5.55 1.69
C LEU A 122 -16.59 -6.72 1.75
N LEU A 123 -16.49 -7.55 2.77
CA LEU A 123 -17.35 -8.70 2.97
C LEU A 123 -18.74 -8.24 3.49
N PRO A 124 -19.84 -8.43 2.74
CA PRO A 124 -21.17 -7.92 3.14
C PRO A 124 -21.66 -8.49 4.47
N ALA A 125 -21.24 -9.70 4.82
CA ALA A 125 -21.64 -10.38 6.06
C ALA A 125 -21.02 -9.76 7.32
N LEU A 126 -19.91 -9.01 7.19
CA LEU A 126 -19.17 -8.46 8.31
C LEU A 126 -19.53 -7.00 8.57
N THR A 127 -19.48 -6.59 9.83
CA THR A 127 -19.52 -5.18 10.21
C THR A 127 -18.20 -4.50 9.88
N VAL A 128 -18.19 -3.17 9.87
CA VAL A 128 -16.99 -2.35 9.63
C VAL A 128 -15.84 -2.76 10.54
N LYS A 129 -16.09 -2.87 11.84
CA LYS A 129 -15.07 -3.29 12.81
C LYS A 129 -14.59 -4.73 12.57
N GLN A 130 -15.51 -5.63 12.20
CA GLN A 130 -15.18 -7.01 11.88
C GLN A 130 -14.32 -7.15 10.62
N GLN A 131 -14.47 -6.24 9.61
CA GLN A 131 -13.59 -6.19 8.44
C GLN A 131 -12.12 -6.01 8.85
N LEU A 132 -11.86 -5.11 9.79
CA LEU A 132 -10.52 -4.81 10.27
C LEU A 132 -9.98 -5.98 11.12
N ILE A 133 -10.77 -6.44 12.09
CA ILE A 133 -10.37 -7.52 13.00
C ILE A 133 -10.04 -8.80 12.23
N ALA A 134 -10.78 -9.10 11.15
CA ALA A 134 -10.51 -10.27 10.30
C ALA A 134 -9.07 -10.28 9.75
N MET A 135 -8.47 -9.10 9.47
CA MET A 135 -7.10 -9.02 8.96
C MET A 135 -6.06 -9.58 9.96
N ARG A 136 -6.27 -9.38 11.25
CA ARG A 136 -5.39 -9.93 12.31
C ARG A 136 -5.46 -11.46 12.41
N ARG A 137 -6.56 -12.06 11.93
CA ARG A 137 -6.76 -13.51 11.97
C ARG A 137 -6.35 -14.25 10.71
N LEU A 138 -6.20 -13.53 9.59
CA LEU A 138 -5.82 -14.16 8.31
C LEU A 138 -4.51 -14.96 8.44
N GLY A 139 -4.52 -16.18 7.92
CA GLY A 139 -3.36 -17.08 7.93
C GLY A 139 -3.04 -17.72 9.28
N ARG A 140 -3.91 -17.60 10.29
CA ARG A 140 -3.79 -18.29 11.58
C ARG A 140 -4.84 -19.37 11.68
N VAL A 141 -4.42 -20.60 11.88
CA VAL A 141 -5.32 -21.75 12.06
C VAL A 141 -5.96 -21.71 13.45
N PHE A 142 -5.17 -21.35 14.49
CA PHE A 142 -5.62 -21.26 15.87
C PHE A 142 -5.13 -19.99 16.55
N GLY A 143 -5.94 -19.48 17.47
CA GLY A 143 -5.57 -18.40 18.38
C GLY A 143 -5.62 -17.00 17.78
N TRP A 144 -5.18 -16.06 18.59
CA TRP A 144 -5.03 -14.64 18.27
C TRP A 144 -3.53 -14.28 18.23
N PRO A 145 -3.14 -13.20 17.56
CA PRO A 145 -1.79 -12.66 17.67
C PRO A 145 -1.52 -12.20 19.12
N ALA A 146 -0.29 -11.80 19.40
CA ALA A 146 0.06 -11.16 20.67
C ALA A 146 -0.92 -10.04 21.00
N GLY A 147 -1.32 -9.90 22.29
CA GLY A 147 -2.35 -8.94 22.71
C GLY A 147 -3.79 -9.46 22.57
N GLY A 148 -4.03 -10.55 21.82
CA GLY A 148 -5.33 -11.19 21.71
C GLY A 148 -6.40 -10.37 20.97
N ARG A 149 -7.67 -10.76 21.19
CA ARG A 149 -8.84 -10.13 20.58
C ARG A 149 -9.01 -8.67 21.04
N ARG A 150 -8.74 -8.38 22.30
CA ARG A 150 -8.90 -7.05 22.88
C ARG A 150 -7.98 -6.02 22.21
N GLU A 151 -6.73 -6.40 21.94
CA GLU A 151 -5.79 -5.53 21.22
C GLU A 151 -6.22 -5.29 19.78
N ALA A 152 -6.72 -6.33 19.09
CA ALA A 152 -7.26 -6.20 17.75
C ALA A 152 -8.49 -5.28 17.70
N GLU A 153 -9.38 -5.33 18.70
CA GLU A 153 -10.56 -4.46 18.83
C GLU A 153 -10.14 -3.01 19.09
N LYS A 154 -9.19 -2.79 19.99
CA LYS A 154 -8.63 -1.46 20.29
C LYS A 154 -8.00 -0.84 19.04
N ARG A 155 -7.14 -1.60 18.36
CA ARG A 155 -6.50 -1.15 17.11
C ARG A 155 -7.52 -0.81 16.02
N ALA A 156 -8.59 -1.61 15.90
CA ALA A 156 -9.66 -1.32 14.94
C ALA A 156 -10.36 0.00 15.26
N ASP A 157 -10.66 0.29 16.54
CA ASP A 157 -11.28 1.55 16.95
C ASP A 157 -10.35 2.75 16.68
N GLU A 158 -9.06 2.66 16.99
CA GLU A 158 -8.07 3.69 16.67
C GLU A 158 -7.98 3.97 15.17
N LEU A 159 -8.00 2.95 14.33
CA LEU A 159 -7.97 3.09 12.88
C LEU A 159 -9.27 3.70 12.35
N LEU A 160 -10.43 3.30 12.88
CA LEU A 160 -11.71 3.89 12.50
C LEU A 160 -11.77 5.38 12.88
N GLU A 161 -11.22 5.76 14.01
CA GLU A 161 -11.06 7.17 14.38
C GLU A 161 -10.13 7.89 13.41
N ALA A 162 -8.95 7.32 13.11
CA ALA A 162 -7.96 7.90 12.21
C ALA A 162 -8.51 8.15 10.79
N VAL A 163 -9.44 7.30 10.31
CA VAL A 163 -10.10 7.48 9.01
C VAL A 163 -11.42 8.25 9.09
N GLY A 164 -11.78 8.82 10.25
CA GLY A 164 -12.99 9.61 10.44
C GLY A 164 -14.28 8.79 10.37
N LEU A 165 -14.27 7.57 10.87
CA LEU A 165 -15.42 6.65 10.93
C LEU A 165 -15.78 6.25 12.36
N THR A 166 -15.47 7.11 13.34
CA THR A 166 -15.85 6.90 14.75
C THR A 166 -17.36 6.64 14.88
N GLY A 167 -17.71 5.61 15.65
CA GLY A 167 -19.12 5.22 15.87
C GLY A 167 -19.74 4.37 14.75
N LEU A 168 -19.05 4.14 13.62
CA LEU A 168 -19.59 3.33 12.52
C LEU A 168 -19.17 1.86 12.59
N GLY A 169 -18.41 1.44 13.60
CA GLY A 169 -17.83 0.08 13.72
C GLY A 169 -18.86 -1.06 13.63
N ASN A 170 -20.09 -0.84 14.09
CA ASN A 170 -21.16 -1.84 14.09
C ASN A 170 -22.02 -1.83 12.81
N ARG A 171 -21.81 -0.87 11.90
CA ARG A 171 -22.55 -0.82 10.61
C ARG A 171 -22.09 -1.91 9.66
N ARG A 172 -23.00 -2.34 8.80
CA ARG A 172 -22.71 -3.23 7.67
C ARG A 172 -22.29 -2.41 6.45
N VAL A 173 -21.61 -3.05 5.50
CA VAL A 173 -21.14 -2.43 4.25
C VAL A 173 -22.28 -1.73 3.49
N SER A 174 -23.46 -2.36 3.42
CA SER A 174 -24.65 -1.82 2.74
C SER A 174 -25.18 -0.50 3.34
N GLN A 175 -24.75 -0.13 4.54
CA GLN A 175 -25.15 1.09 5.25
C GLN A 175 -24.14 2.24 5.06
N LEU A 176 -23.08 2.00 4.26
CA LEU A 176 -21.99 2.95 4.06
C LEU A 176 -22.08 3.59 2.67
N SER A 177 -21.76 4.88 2.59
CA SER A 177 -21.48 5.54 1.31
C SER A 177 -20.21 5.00 0.67
N GLY A 178 -20.02 5.22 -0.63
CA GLY A 178 -18.81 4.82 -1.35
C GLY A 178 -17.53 5.38 -0.71
N GLY A 179 -17.52 6.65 -0.33
CA GLY A 179 -16.38 7.27 0.37
C GLY A 179 -16.11 6.66 1.75
N GLN A 180 -17.17 6.25 2.49
CA GLN A 180 -17.01 5.54 3.75
C GLN A 180 -16.43 4.13 3.52
N GLN A 181 -16.87 3.41 2.48
CA GLN A 181 -16.31 2.10 2.12
C GLN A 181 -14.84 2.21 1.73
N ALA A 182 -14.45 3.23 0.95
CA ALA A 182 -13.04 3.49 0.62
C ALA A 182 -12.21 3.75 1.89
N ARG A 183 -12.70 4.52 2.87
CA ARG A 183 -12.01 4.74 4.14
C ARG A 183 -11.90 3.47 4.99
N VAL A 184 -12.91 2.59 4.99
CA VAL A 184 -12.82 1.26 5.62
C VAL A 184 -11.73 0.42 4.95
N ASN A 185 -11.61 0.47 3.61
CA ASN A 185 -10.57 -0.22 2.86
C ASN A 185 -9.17 0.25 3.27
N VAL A 186 -8.96 1.56 3.43
CA VAL A 186 -7.71 2.13 3.96
C VAL A 186 -7.42 1.64 5.38
N ALA A 187 -8.39 1.74 6.30
CA ALA A 187 -8.22 1.27 7.68
C ALA A 187 -7.89 -0.23 7.74
N ARG A 188 -8.55 -1.02 6.90
CA ARG A 188 -8.29 -2.47 6.79
C ARG A 188 -6.86 -2.75 6.33
N ALA A 189 -6.35 -2.02 5.35
CA ALA A 189 -4.99 -2.17 4.84
C ALA A 189 -3.92 -1.86 5.92
N LEU A 190 -4.25 -0.96 6.87
CA LEU A 190 -3.35 -0.53 7.94
C LEU A 190 -3.43 -1.38 9.22
N MET A 191 -4.34 -2.36 9.27
CA MET A 191 -4.63 -3.12 10.49
C MET A 191 -3.44 -3.92 11.03
N ASN A 192 -2.57 -4.41 10.16
CA ASN A 192 -1.38 -5.17 10.52
C ASN A 192 -0.11 -4.31 10.64
N GLU A 193 -0.27 -2.98 10.74
CA GLU A 193 0.84 -2.04 10.87
C GLU A 193 1.89 -2.23 9.75
N PRO A 194 1.48 -2.14 8.48
CA PRO A 194 2.38 -2.39 7.37
C PRO A 194 3.47 -1.31 7.30
N GLU A 195 4.63 -1.67 6.77
CA GLU A 195 5.72 -0.75 6.47
C GLU A 195 5.60 -0.17 5.07
N VAL A 196 4.83 -0.86 4.20
CA VAL A 196 4.54 -0.44 2.82
C VAL A 196 3.03 -0.45 2.60
N LEU A 197 2.51 0.62 2.00
CA LEU A 197 1.12 0.73 1.55
C LEU A 197 1.10 0.86 0.02
N LEU A 198 0.41 -0.07 -0.63
CA LEU A 198 0.19 -0.06 -2.07
C LEU A 198 -1.25 0.34 -2.34
N VAL A 199 -1.44 1.39 -3.12
CA VAL A 199 -2.76 2.00 -3.36
C VAL A 199 -3.04 2.01 -4.84
N ASP A 200 -4.08 1.28 -5.28
CA ASP A 200 -4.47 1.17 -6.68
C ASP A 200 -5.81 1.86 -6.91
N GLU A 201 -5.78 3.06 -7.47
CA GLU A 201 -6.95 3.88 -7.86
C GLU A 201 -8.12 3.89 -6.84
N PRO A 202 -7.89 4.20 -5.56
CA PRO A 202 -8.86 3.97 -4.47
C PRO A 202 -10.12 4.81 -4.57
N THR A 203 -10.16 5.76 -5.48
CA THR A 203 -11.20 6.78 -5.63
C THR A 203 -11.90 6.77 -6.97
N ALA A 204 -11.59 5.82 -7.86
CA ALA A 204 -12.12 5.77 -9.23
C ALA A 204 -13.65 5.73 -9.32
N ALA A 205 -14.34 5.21 -8.30
CA ALA A 205 -15.80 5.13 -8.25
C ALA A 205 -16.46 6.23 -7.40
N LEU A 206 -15.70 7.26 -6.99
CA LEU A 206 -16.17 8.32 -6.09
C LEU A 206 -16.38 9.63 -6.85
N ASP A 207 -17.28 10.46 -6.33
CA ASP A 207 -17.37 11.86 -6.75
C ASP A 207 -16.11 12.63 -6.38
N GLN A 208 -15.84 13.74 -7.05
CA GLN A 208 -14.62 14.52 -6.92
C GLN A 208 -14.34 14.99 -5.48
N LYS A 209 -15.39 15.39 -4.72
CA LYS A 209 -15.27 15.84 -3.33
C LYS A 209 -14.85 14.68 -2.42
N SER A 210 -15.51 13.54 -2.56
CA SER A 210 -15.20 12.32 -1.80
C SER A 210 -13.82 11.77 -2.16
N ALA A 211 -13.46 11.78 -3.43
CA ALA A 211 -12.15 11.39 -3.93
C ALA A 211 -11.03 12.22 -3.29
N GLY A 212 -11.13 13.54 -3.33
CA GLY A 212 -10.14 14.42 -2.70
C GLY A 212 -10.03 14.24 -1.18
N ALA A 213 -11.14 13.93 -0.49
CA ALA A 213 -11.13 13.67 0.95
C ALA A 213 -10.42 12.33 1.28
N VAL A 214 -10.66 11.27 0.49
CA VAL A 214 -10.01 9.97 0.69
C VAL A 214 -8.51 10.05 0.35
N THR A 215 -8.14 10.74 -0.71
CA THR A 215 -6.73 10.93 -1.08
C THR A 215 -5.95 11.66 0.00
N ARG A 216 -6.46 12.81 0.49
CA ARG A 216 -5.82 13.53 1.61
C ARG A 216 -5.69 12.65 2.84
N LEU A 217 -6.72 11.90 3.18
CA LEU A 217 -6.68 10.97 4.31
C LEU A 217 -5.54 9.93 4.15
N ILE A 218 -5.39 9.33 2.96
CA ILE A 218 -4.32 8.35 2.71
C ILE A 218 -2.95 9.02 2.93
N MET A 219 -2.74 10.22 2.41
CA MET A 219 -1.48 10.96 2.55
C MET A 219 -1.18 11.30 4.01
N ASP A 220 -2.19 11.80 4.75
CA ASP A 220 -2.05 12.17 6.16
C ASP A 220 -1.72 10.96 7.04
N VAL A 221 -2.44 9.85 6.83
CA VAL A 221 -2.21 8.61 7.59
C VAL A 221 -0.85 8.00 7.26
N THR A 222 -0.45 8.00 6.00
CA THR A 222 0.87 7.53 5.55
C THR A 222 1.98 8.27 6.28
N ARG A 223 1.94 9.60 6.29
CA ARG A 223 2.94 10.42 6.96
C ARG A 223 2.94 10.22 8.47
N LYS A 224 1.74 10.27 9.08
CA LYS A 224 1.60 10.10 10.53
C LYS A 224 2.14 8.75 11.02
N MET A 225 1.98 7.70 10.22
CA MET A 225 2.41 6.33 10.57
C MET A 225 3.81 5.98 10.02
N GLY A 226 4.44 6.85 9.24
CA GLY A 226 5.75 6.60 8.64
C GLY A 226 5.76 5.47 7.60
N VAL A 227 4.60 5.18 6.95
CA VAL A 227 4.45 4.10 6.00
C VAL A 227 4.93 4.52 4.61
N ALA A 228 5.78 3.74 3.95
CA ALA A 228 6.19 3.97 2.56
C ALA A 228 5.01 3.68 1.63
N THR A 229 4.60 4.63 0.80
CA THR A 229 3.37 4.49 -0.01
C THR A 229 3.63 4.63 -1.51
N LEU A 230 3.17 3.64 -2.28
CA LEU A 230 3.03 3.74 -3.74
C LEU A 230 1.55 3.99 -4.06
N TYR A 231 1.25 5.17 -4.61
CA TYR A 231 -0.12 5.60 -4.92
C TYR A 231 -0.32 5.67 -6.43
N ILE A 232 -1.11 4.76 -6.99
CA ILE A 232 -1.46 4.74 -8.41
C ILE A 232 -2.76 5.53 -8.63
N THR A 233 -2.73 6.44 -9.60
CA THR A 233 -3.90 7.13 -10.12
C THR A 233 -3.67 7.60 -11.56
N HIS A 234 -4.74 7.80 -12.30
CA HIS A 234 -4.71 8.47 -13.59
C HIS A 234 -5.01 9.99 -13.48
N ASP A 235 -5.39 10.47 -12.29
CA ASP A 235 -5.71 11.87 -12.02
C ASP A 235 -4.56 12.55 -11.24
N LEU A 236 -3.78 13.36 -11.95
CA LEU A 236 -2.68 14.16 -11.36
C LEU A 236 -3.18 15.09 -10.24
N GLY A 237 -4.42 15.59 -10.33
CA GLY A 237 -5.01 16.45 -9.31
C GLY A 237 -5.11 15.79 -7.94
N GLN A 238 -5.16 14.47 -7.88
CA GLN A 238 -5.16 13.71 -6.63
C GLN A 238 -3.77 13.62 -5.97
N LEU A 239 -2.69 13.90 -6.68
CA LEU A 239 -1.33 13.80 -6.18
C LEU A 239 -0.77 15.09 -5.58
N HIS A 240 -1.62 16.10 -5.35
CA HIS A 240 -1.26 17.34 -4.64
C HIS A 240 -0.82 17.11 -3.20
N GLY A 241 0.14 16.44 -2.91
CA GLY A 241 0.60 16.07 -1.57
C GLY A 241 1.50 14.86 -1.63
N ALA A 242 1.66 14.26 -2.81
CA ALA A 242 2.69 13.27 -3.03
C ALA A 242 4.07 13.94 -2.94
N ASP A 243 5.02 13.21 -2.46
CA ASP A 243 6.38 13.71 -2.27
C ASP A 243 7.14 13.67 -3.59
N ARG A 244 6.77 12.73 -4.46
CA ARG A 244 7.35 12.54 -5.77
C ARG A 244 6.32 11.90 -6.70
N ILE A 245 6.33 12.29 -7.96
CA ILE A 245 5.50 11.69 -9.01
C ILE A 245 6.42 11.03 -10.03
N VAL A 246 6.08 9.83 -10.44
CA VAL A 246 6.76 9.06 -11.48
C VAL A 246 5.73 8.70 -12.55
N GLU A 247 6.07 8.84 -13.80
CA GLU A 247 5.21 8.47 -14.91
C GLU A 247 5.62 7.11 -15.47
N MET A 248 4.63 6.26 -15.78
CA MET A 248 4.84 4.99 -16.47
C MET A 248 4.19 5.02 -17.85
N VAL A 249 5.01 4.82 -18.88
CA VAL A 249 4.56 4.75 -20.27
C VAL A 249 5.15 3.48 -20.89
N ASP A 250 4.30 2.68 -21.53
CA ASP A 250 4.70 1.44 -22.24
C ASP A 250 5.65 0.54 -21.44
N GLY A 251 5.32 0.34 -20.16
CA GLY A 251 6.07 -0.55 -19.27
C GLY A 251 7.39 0.03 -18.77
N LYS A 252 7.70 1.29 -19.00
CA LYS A 252 8.93 1.97 -18.53
C LYS A 252 8.60 3.12 -17.60
N LEU A 253 9.46 3.35 -16.59
CA LEU A 253 9.39 4.56 -15.78
C LEU A 253 10.11 5.70 -16.49
N GLN A 254 9.42 6.81 -16.58
CA GLN A 254 10.00 8.08 -16.97
C GLN A 254 10.12 8.95 -15.72
N SER A 255 11.28 9.58 -15.49
CA SER A 255 11.34 10.60 -14.45
C SER A 255 10.39 11.73 -14.87
N ALA A 256 9.32 11.93 -14.13
CA ALA A 256 8.55 13.15 -14.30
C ALA A 256 9.52 14.32 -14.05
N ASP A 257 9.71 15.16 -15.05
CA ASP A 257 10.48 16.37 -14.89
C ASP A 257 10.00 17.12 -13.65
N ALA A 258 10.93 17.71 -12.89
CA ALA A 258 10.67 18.48 -11.68
C ALA A 258 9.66 19.65 -11.86
N GLY A 259 9.09 19.82 -13.03
CA GLY A 259 8.02 20.76 -13.37
C GLY A 259 6.61 20.33 -13.00
N LEU A 260 6.36 19.05 -12.64
CA LEU A 260 5.05 18.56 -12.19
C LEU A 260 4.88 18.63 -10.66
N VAL A 261 5.94 18.93 -9.93
CA VAL A 261 5.90 19.19 -8.50
C VAL A 261 5.78 20.69 -8.28
N ALA A 262 4.65 21.11 -7.72
CA ALA A 262 4.36 22.45 -7.23
C ALA A 262 3.93 23.51 -8.29
N THR A 263 2.67 23.49 -8.63
CA THR A 263 1.93 24.74 -8.66
C THR A 263 1.08 24.80 -7.38
N ARG A 264 1.43 25.80 -6.59
CA ARG A 264 0.87 26.18 -5.28
C ARG A 264 -0.65 26.33 -5.26
#